data_ec65d710f82a57edc5fd6f1c3bd5848f
#
_entry.id   ec65d710f82a57edc5fd6f1c3bd5848f
#
_cell.length_a   1.000
_cell.length_b   1.000
_cell.length_c   1.000
_cell.angle_alpha   90.00
_cell.angle_beta   90.00
_cell.angle_gamma   90.00
#
_symmetry.space_group_name_H-M   'P 1'
#
loop_
_entity.id
_entity.type
_entity.pdbx_description
1 polymer ?
#
loop_
_entity_poly.entity_id
_entity_poly.type
_entity_poly.pdbx_seq_one_letter_code
_entity_poly.pdbx_strand_id
1 'polypeptide(L)'
;MDELKIYTLQAGQVQAVITNLGARIMRLLVGGTDVVQGFDHAEDYLPEHHLSDFGAVIGRYANRLAGGRIALDWDLIQLPQNNGPNCLHGGPRGWQYKVYDVMEATDTRLELAMVSPDGDQRFPGTVQVRVVYTLSADGALRIDYHAETDQLTVINMTNHSYFNLNGDLSSSIDNHLLQIDAECYTPVNDNLIPLGDRRPVDRSPFDFRQAKPVGQDIESKHPQMLIGHGYDHNYVLRQPTLDHASAILSSPLTGISLELFTDAPGLQLYTGNFLDGVQGKGGVCYPHRSAICLEAQQYPDSPNHRWPESTGYLVPGHPYHSTTIFKLSL
;
A
#
# COMPACT_ATOMS: atom_id res chain seq x y z
N MET A 1 17.89 -0.80 21.29
CA MET A 1 16.79 -1.03 20.34
C MET A 1 15.72 -0.04 20.70
N ASP A 2 15.20 0.67 19.73
CA ASP A 2 14.10 1.59 19.96
C ASP A 2 12.88 0.79 20.45
N GLU A 3 12.12 1.36 21.38
CA GLU A 3 11.01 0.65 22.03
C GLU A 3 9.85 0.48 21.04
N LEU A 4 9.44 -0.77 20.79
CA LEU A 4 8.24 -1.05 19.99
C LEU A 4 7.00 -0.73 20.82
N LYS A 5 6.09 0.05 20.24
CA LYS A 5 4.86 0.51 20.89
C LYS A 5 3.66 0.22 20.00
N ILE A 6 2.54 -0.05 20.64
CA ILE A 6 1.25 -0.31 19.98
C ILE A 6 0.24 0.72 20.51
N TYR A 7 -0.51 1.29 19.57
CA TYR A 7 -1.54 2.30 19.83
C TYR A 7 -2.87 1.82 19.30
N THR A 8 -3.94 2.16 19.99
CA THR A 8 -5.29 1.84 19.56
C THR A 8 -6.06 3.13 19.36
N LEU A 9 -6.56 3.33 18.15
CA LEU A 9 -7.52 4.36 17.82
C LEU A 9 -8.91 3.74 17.80
N GLN A 10 -9.90 4.44 18.39
CA GLN A 10 -11.27 3.96 18.47
C GLN A 10 -12.25 5.11 18.20
N ALA A 11 -13.14 4.92 17.21
CA ALA A 11 -14.25 5.83 16.96
C ALA A 11 -15.45 5.06 16.37
N GLY A 12 -16.63 5.27 16.92
CA GLY A 12 -17.83 4.56 16.50
C GLY A 12 -17.66 3.04 16.59
N GLN A 13 -17.88 2.35 15.47
CA GLN A 13 -17.74 0.89 15.35
C GLN A 13 -16.38 0.45 14.80
N VAL A 14 -15.47 1.37 14.53
CA VAL A 14 -14.15 1.09 13.94
C VAL A 14 -13.06 1.26 14.99
N GLN A 15 -12.14 0.31 15.01
CA GLN A 15 -10.93 0.36 15.83
C GLN A 15 -9.72 0.05 14.95
N ALA A 16 -8.65 0.84 15.06
CA ALA A 16 -7.37 0.59 14.40
C ALA A 16 -6.27 0.37 15.46
N VAL A 17 -5.54 -0.73 15.34
CA VAL A 17 -4.37 -1.03 16.17
C VAL A 17 -3.13 -0.84 15.32
N ILE A 18 -2.26 0.07 15.74
CA ILE A 18 -1.11 0.54 14.95
C ILE A 18 0.15 0.42 15.81
N THR A 19 1.22 -0.13 15.22
CA THR A 19 2.56 -0.11 15.84
C THR A 19 3.43 0.98 15.23
N ASN A 20 4.37 1.51 16.02
CA ASN A 20 5.39 2.43 15.53
C ASN A 20 6.46 1.74 14.67
N LEU A 21 6.50 0.41 14.59
CA LEU A 21 7.34 -0.31 13.64
C LEU A 21 6.71 -0.27 12.24
N GLY A 22 7.32 0.49 11.34
CA GLY A 22 6.81 0.68 9.98
C GLY A 22 5.51 1.49 9.91
N ALA A 23 5.15 2.21 10.99
CA ALA A 23 3.88 2.92 11.11
C ALA A 23 2.70 2.02 10.70
N ARG A 24 2.66 0.79 11.15
CA ARG A 24 1.94 -0.35 10.59
C ARG A 24 0.58 -0.55 11.23
N ILE A 25 -0.45 -0.72 10.41
CA ILE A 25 -1.78 -1.18 10.86
C ILE A 25 -1.68 -2.69 11.14
N MET A 26 -1.77 -3.07 12.40
CA MET A 26 -1.76 -4.48 12.83
C MET A 26 -3.16 -5.09 12.81
N ARG A 27 -4.18 -4.32 13.19
CA ARG A 27 -5.60 -4.71 13.19
C ARG A 27 -6.46 -3.54 12.73
N LEU A 28 -7.53 -3.87 12.04
CA LEU A 28 -8.57 -2.92 11.67
C LEU A 28 -9.91 -3.61 11.86
N LEU A 29 -10.63 -3.24 12.92
CA LEU A 29 -11.86 -3.88 13.30
C LEU A 29 -13.07 -3.04 12.92
N VAL A 30 -14.09 -3.70 12.38
CA VAL A 30 -15.39 -3.12 12.03
C VAL A 30 -16.47 -3.93 12.73
N GLY A 31 -17.18 -3.33 13.69
CA GLY A 31 -18.16 -4.06 14.50
C GLY A 31 -17.54 -5.26 15.25
N GLY A 32 -16.25 -5.20 15.59
CA GLY A 32 -15.51 -6.28 16.25
C GLY A 32 -14.87 -7.31 15.30
N THR A 33 -15.13 -7.24 13.98
CA THR A 33 -14.52 -8.12 12.96
C THR A 33 -13.21 -7.52 12.46
N ASP A 34 -12.08 -8.24 12.60
CA ASP A 34 -10.78 -7.81 12.06
C ASP A 34 -10.75 -8.08 10.54
N VAL A 35 -10.47 -7.06 9.76
CA VAL A 35 -10.52 -7.11 8.29
C VAL A 35 -9.15 -7.01 7.62
N VAL A 36 -8.05 -7.06 8.37
CA VAL A 36 -6.68 -7.05 7.81
C VAL A 36 -5.85 -8.20 8.32
N GLN A 37 -5.04 -8.79 7.43
CA GLN A 37 -4.05 -9.79 7.80
C GLN A 37 -2.83 -9.14 8.49
N GLY A 38 -2.07 -9.95 9.23
CA GLY A 38 -0.87 -9.53 9.96
C GLY A 38 -0.53 -10.51 11.07
N PHE A 39 0.21 -10.04 12.08
CA PHE A 39 0.64 -10.82 13.23
C PHE A 39 0.07 -10.26 14.54
N ASP A 40 0.16 -11.03 15.61
CA ASP A 40 -0.38 -10.65 16.92
C ASP A 40 0.53 -9.67 17.66
N HIS A 41 1.85 -9.79 17.51
CA HIS A 41 2.83 -8.99 18.25
C HIS A 41 3.65 -8.11 17.30
N ALA A 42 4.07 -6.93 17.75
CA ALA A 42 4.87 -6.00 16.95
C ALA A 42 6.24 -6.61 16.58
N GLU A 43 6.80 -7.43 17.46
CA GLU A 43 8.07 -8.11 17.27
C GLU A 43 8.06 -9.09 16.09
N ASP A 44 6.89 -9.68 15.78
CA ASP A 44 6.75 -10.64 14.68
C ASP A 44 6.93 -9.99 13.30
N TYR A 45 6.85 -8.65 13.23
CA TYR A 45 7.11 -7.90 12.00
C TYR A 45 8.57 -7.47 11.84
N LEU A 46 9.45 -7.77 12.77
CA LEU A 46 10.87 -7.51 12.63
C LEU A 46 11.44 -8.35 11.48
N PRO A 47 12.37 -7.80 10.68
CA PRO A 47 12.86 -8.48 9.46
C PRO A 47 13.62 -9.79 9.74
N GLU A 48 14.07 -10.03 10.97
CA GLU A 48 14.66 -11.29 11.41
C GLU A 48 13.62 -12.40 11.64
N HIS A 49 12.34 -12.03 11.85
CA HIS A 49 11.25 -12.99 12.04
C HIS A 49 10.48 -13.22 10.74
N HIS A 50 10.14 -12.15 10.04
CA HIS A 50 9.41 -12.24 8.78
C HIS A 50 9.64 -11.00 7.90
N LEU A 51 9.92 -11.24 6.61
CA LEU A 51 9.94 -10.18 5.60
C LEU A 51 8.52 -10.00 5.07
N SER A 52 7.74 -9.13 5.70
CA SER A 52 6.37 -8.86 5.28
C SER A 52 6.05 -7.37 5.23
N ASP A 53 5.16 -7.03 4.34
CA ASP A 53 4.64 -5.67 4.18
C ASP A 53 3.26 -5.49 4.82
N PHE A 54 2.72 -6.51 5.52
CA PHE A 54 1.39 -6.46 6.15
C PHE A 54 1.16 -5.16 6.92
N GLY A 55 0.22 -4.33 6.45
CA GLY A 55 -0.23 -3.10 7.07
C GLY A 55 0.77 -1.95 7.11
N ALA A 56 1.99 -2.11 6.59
CA ALA A 56 3.07 -1.14 6.72
C ALA A 56 2.87 0.12 5.88
N VAL A 57 3.43 1.22 6.36
CA VAL A 57 3.74 2.37 5.50
C VAL A 57 5.02 2.06 4.74
N ILE A 58 4.91 2.07 3.42
CA ILE A 58 5.99 1.78 2.50
C ILE A 58 6.70 3.07 2.07
N GLY A 59 8.01 3.02 2.00
CA GLY A 59 8.90 4.08 1.55
C GLY A 59 10.37 3.61 1.58
N ARG A 60 11.31 4.37 1.02
CA ARG A 60 11.18 5.71 0.44
C ARG A 60 10.37 5.72 -0.85
N TYR A 61 10.40 4.60 -1.59
CA TYR A 61 9.64 4.46 -2.84
C TYR A 61 8.83 3.16 -2.82
N ALA A 62 7.51 3.30 -2.77
CA ALA A 62 6.57 2.20 -2.85
C ALA A 62 6.58 1.59 -4.25
N ASN A 63 6.38 0.26 -4.31
CA ASN A 63 6.47 -0.52 -5.52
C ASN A 63 7.88 -0.57 -6.13
N ARG A 64 8.02 -1.01 -7.40
CA ARG A 64 9.30 -1.32 -8.05
C ARG A 64 9.95 -0.11 -8.70
N LEU A 65 11.28 -0.13 -8.67
CA LEU A 65 12.16 0.71 -9.48
C LEU A 65 13.01 -0.21 -10.36
N ALA A 66 12.93 -0.06 -11.68
CA ALA A 66 13.53 -0.92 -12.67
C ALA A 66 15.06 -0.97 -12.55
N GLY A 67 15.62 -2.18 -12.51
CA GLY A 67 17.06 -2.39 -12.35
C GLY A 67 17.63 -1.87 -11.02
N GLY A 68 16.78 -1.45 -10.08
CA GLY A 68 17.19 -0.72 -8.88
C GLY A 68 17.86 0.60 -9.24
N ARG A 69 17.38 1.33 -10.25
CA ARG A 69 18.02 2.55 -10.76
C ARG A 69 17.06 3.73 -10.76
N ILE A 70 17.58 4.90 -10.42
CA ILE A 70 16.91 6.18 -10.58
C ILE A 70 17.86 7.18 -11.22
N ALA A 71 17.36 7.98 -12.17
CA ALA A 71 18.10 9.07 -12.76
C ALA A 71 17.71 10.38 -12.06
N LEU A 72 18.67 11.05 -11.43
CA LEU A 72 18.49 12.33 -10.76
C LEU A 72 19.48 13.33 -11.37
N ASP A 73 18.96 14.36 -12.06
CA ASP A 73 19.75 15.33 -12.80
C ASP A 73 20.69 14.61 -13.80
N TRP A 74 22.01 14.59 -13.51
CA TRP A 74 23.04 13.97 -14.33
C TRP A 74 23.57 12.65 -13.74
N ASP A 75 23.07 12.25 -12.55
CA ASP A 75 23.56 11.08 -11.84
C ASP A 75 22.59 9.89 -12.00
N LEU A 76 23.17 8.72 -12.23
CA LEU A 76 22.46 7.46 -12.18
C LEU A 76 22.74 6.76 -10.85
N ILE A 77 21.74 6.74 -9.98
CA ILE A 77 21.85 6.14 -8.64
C ILE A 77 21.51 4.66 -8.73
N GLN A 78 22.39 3.80 -8.21
CA GLN A 78 22.13 2.37 -8.09
C GLN A 78 21.66 2.06 -6.68
N LEU A 79 20.41 1.64 -6.57
CA LEU A 79 19.75 1.18 -5.35
C LEU A 79 19.97 -0.33 -5.12
N PRO A 80 19.75 -0.83 -3.88
CA PRO A 80 19.76 -2.27 -3.61
C PRO A 80 18.71 -3.00 -4.46
N GLN A 81 19.04 -4.19 -4.90
CA GLN A 81 18.14 -5.09 -5.63
C GLN A 81 17.64 -6.17 -4.67
N ASN A 82 16.39 -6.09 -4.26
CA ASN A 82 15.74 -7.01 -3.31
C ASN A 82 14.56 -7.78 -3.92
N ASN A 83 14.28 -7.55 -5.20
CA ASN A 83 13.23 -8.25 -5.94
C ASN A 83 13.75 -8.59 -7.35
N GLY A 84 14.50 -9.69 -7.48
CA GLY A 84 15.25 -9.99 -8.68
C GLY A 84 16.20 -8.83 -9.05
N PRO A 85 16.13 -8.30 -10.29
CA PRO A 85 16.96 -7.17 -10.68
C PRO A 85 16.48 -5.82 -10.16
N ASN A 86 15.32 -5.74 -9.51
CA ASN A 86 14.66 -4.49 -9.16
C ASN A 86 14.82 -4.12 -7.68
N CYS A 87 14.65 -2.83 -7.37
CA CYS A 87 14.40 -2.37 -6.02
C CYS A 87 12.88 -2.36 -5.78
N LEU A 88 12.44 -2.99 -4.71
CA LEU A 88 11.03 -3.05 -4.29
C LEU A 88 10.87 -2.43 -2.91
N HIS A 89 9.84 -1.61 -2.74
CA HIS A 89 9.40 -1.06 -1.45
C HIS A 89 10.54 -0.39 -0.64
N GLY A 90 11.38 0.39 -1.32
CA GLY A 90 12.47 1.12 -0.68
C GLY A 90 13.70 0.29 -0.31
N GLY A 91 13.78 -0.97 -0.82
CA GLY A 91 14.92 -1.85 -0.60
C GLY A 91 14.77 -2.80 0.59
N PRO A 92 15.79 -3.64 0.87
CA PRO A 92 15.71 -4.72 1.86
C PRO A 92 15.50 -4.27 3.31
N ARG A 93 15.74 -2.99 3.60
CA ARG A 93 15.55 -2.35 4.90
C ARG A 93 14.77 -1.04 4.73
N GLY A 94 13.71 -1.05 3.90
CA GLY A 94 12.82 0.08 3.67
C GLY A 94 12.09 0.56 4.94
N TRP A 95 11.21 1.53 4.80
CA TRP A 95 10.56 2.20 5.93
C TRP A 95 9.60 1.29 6.70
N GLN A 96 9.13 0.20 6.11
CA GLN A 96 8.34 -0.84 6.77
C GLN A 96 9.07 -1.56 7.91
N TYR A 97 10.41 -1.41 8.01
CA TYR A 97 11.25 -1.99 9.06
C TYR A 97 11.91 -0.93 9.96
N LYS A 98 11.51 0.33 9.84
CA LYS A 98 11.99 1.42 10.70
C LYS A 98 11.05 1.61 11.88
N VAL A 99 11.62 1.96 13.04
CA VAL A 99 10.84 2.39 14.20
C VAL A 99 10.64 3.90 14.10
N TYR A 100 9.40 4.34 14.18
CA TYR A 100 9.04 5.74 14.15
C TYR A 100 8.93 6.30 15.57
N ASP A 101 9.32 7.54 15.75
CA ASP A 101 9.06 8.32 16.95
C ASP A 101 7.58 8.70 17.03
N VAL A 102 7.02 8.66 18.24
CA VAL A 102 5.62 9.02 18.47
C VAL A 102 5.56 10.48 18.89
N MET A 103 4.95 11.31 18.05
CA MET A 103 4.84 12.75 18.28
C MET A 103 3.55 13.11 19.02
N GLU A 104 2.46 12.39 18.70
CA GLU A 104 1.16 12.55 19.36
C GLU A 104 0.42 11.21 19.36
N ALA A 105 -0.29 10.91 20.45
CA ALA A 105 -1.19 9.76 20.53
C ALA A 105 -2.41 10.12 21.39
N THR A 106 -3.59 9.99 20.78
CA THR A 106 -4.90 10.15 21.42
C THR A 106 -5.79 8.96 21.05
N ASP A 107 -7.02 8.91 21.54
CA ASP A 107 -7.95 7.83 21.19
C ASP A 107 -8.35 7.83 19.70
N THR A 108 -8.15 8.93 18.98
CA THR A 108 -8.57 9.07 17.58
C THR A 108 -7.49 9.58 16.65
N ARG A 109 -6.30 9.92 17.17
CA ARG A 109 -5.20 10.46 16.37
C ARG A 109 -3.87 9.87 16.84
N LEU A 110 -3.05 9.46 15.88
CA LEU A 110 -1.67 9.03 16.10
C LEU A 110 -0.77 9.72 15.08
N GLU A 111 0.24 10.44 15.55
CA GLU A 111 1.26 11.06 14.69
C GLU A 111 2.60 10.39 14.95
N LEU A 112 3.19 9.87 13.88
CA LEU A 112 4.46 9.16 13.85
C LEU A 112 5.43 9.91 12.94
N ALA A 113 6.69 10.01 13.35
CA ALA A 113 7.73 10.68 12.58
C ALA A 113 9.04 9.89 12.57
N MET A 114 9.82 10.06 11.52
CA MET A 114 11.18 9.54 11.46
C MET A 114 12.05 10.38 10.53
N VAL A 115 13.35 10.19 10.61
CA VAL A 115 14.32 10.72 9.66
C VAL A 115 14.95 9.55 8.90
N SER A 116 14.84 9.58 7.57
CA SER A 116 15.57 8.68 6.67
C SER A 116 16.82 9.44 6.21
N PRO A 117 18.03 9.11 6.71
CA PRO A 117 19.25 9.87 6.43
C PRO A 117 19.69 9.76 4.97
N ASP A 118 20.51 10.68 4.52
CA ASP A 118 21.17 10.58 3.22
C ASP A 118 21.89 9.24 3.08
N GLY A 119 21.69 8.57 1.93
CA GLY A 119 22.23 7.24 1.67
C GLY A 119 21.47 6.09 2.31
N ASP A 120 20.35 6.31 3.03
CA ASP A 120 19.50 5.22 3.52
C ASP A 120 19.00 4.38 2.34
N GLN A 121 19.31 3.09 2.33
CA GLN A 121 19.11 2.19 1.18
C GLN A 121 19.68 2.75 -0.14
N ARG A 122 20.74 3.58 -0.06
CA ARG A 122 21.40 4.31 -1.16
C ARG A 122 20.53 5.38 -1.84
N PHE A 123 19.39 5.72 -1.28
CA PHE A 123 18.63 6.89 -1.75
C PHE A 123 19.34 8.17 -1.31
N PRO A 124 19.53 9.16 -2.20
CA PRO A 124 20.15 10.43 -1.84
C PRO A 124 19.20 11.32 -1.04
N GLY A 125 19.78 12.22 -0.26
CA GLY A 125 19.10 13.22 0.54
C GLY A 125 18.52 12.69 1.85
N THR A 126 18.58 13.54 2.87
CA THR A 126 17.91 13.31 4.14
C THR A 126 16.43 13.64 3.98
N VAL A 127 15.56 12.71 4.35
CA VAL A 127 14.10 12.93 4.29
C VAL A 127 13.52 12.90 5.71
N GLN A 128 12.84 13.97 6.08
CA GLN A 128 11.99 14.03 7.25
C GLN A 128 10.61 13.50 6.89
N VAL A 129 10.13 12.50 7.63
CA VAL A 129 8.88 11.80 7.32
C VAL A 129 7.92 11.93 8.49
N ARG A 130 6.66 12.16 8.17
CA ARG A 130 5.57 12.17 9.14
C ARG A 130 4.36 11.44 8.57
N VAL A 131 3.78 10.55 9.38
CA VAL A 131 2.56 9.81 9.07
C VAL A 131 1.54 10.10 10.15
N VAL A 132 0.36 10.55 9.75
CA VAL A 132 -0.71 10.91 10.68
C VAL A 132 -1.93 10.04 10.40
N TYR A 133 -2.31 9.27 11.40
CA TYR A 133 -3.56 8.52 11.41
C TYR A 133 -4.63 9.31 12.15
N THR A 134 -5.80 9.45 11.55
CA THR A 134 -6.98 10.05 12.20
C THR A 134 -8.19 9.17 11.94
N LEU A 135 -8.86 8.75 13.00
CA LEU A 135 -10.07 7.94 12.92
C LEU A 135 -11.28 8.77 13.32
N SER A 136 -12.26 8.87 12.42
CA SER A 136 -13.49 9.62 12.63
C SER A 136 -14.68 8.72 12.96
N ALA A 137 -15.72 9.29 13.59
CA ALA A 137 -16.87 8.55 14.08
C ALA A 137 -17.73 7.90 12.97
N ASP A 138 -17.60 8.36 11.73
CA ASP A 138 -18.26 7.80 10.54
C ASP A 138 -17.49 6.61 9.93
N GLY A 139 -16.46 6.10 10.63
CA GLY A 139 -15.69 4.93 10.25
C GLY A 139 -14.54 5.20 9.28
N ALA A 140 -14.17 6.47 9.05
CA ALA A 140 -13.07 6.82 8.16
C ALA A 140 -11.72 6.85 8.91
N LEU A 141 -10.83 5.92 8.56
CA LEU A 141 -9.42 5.95 8.93
C LEU A 141 -8.63 6.70 7.85
N ARG A 142 -8.28 7.93 8.16
CA ARG A 142 -7.47 8.81 7.32
C ARG A 142 -5.99 8.62 7.63
N ILE A 143 -5.16 8.54 6.60
CA ILE A 143 -3.70 8.46 6.67
C ILE A 143 -3.15 9.62 5.84
N ASP A 144 -2.51 10.58 6.50
CA ASP A 144 -1.79 11.67 5.84
C ASP A 144 -0.29 11.37 5.86
N TYR A 145 0.32 11.40 4.68
CA TYR A 145 1.75 11.23 4.49
C TYR A 145 2.39 12.58 4.19
N HIS A 146 3.46 12.92 4.93
CA HIS A 146 4.25 14.12 4.70
C HIS A 146 5.73 13.76 4.60
N ALA A 147 6.43 14.39 3.67
CA ALA A 147 7.88 14.25 3.58
C ALA A 147 8.53 15.55 3.07
N GLU A 148 9.69 15.88 3.63
CA GLU A 148 10.53 16.98 3.19
C GLU A 148 11.97 16.50 3.04
N THR A 149 12.73 17.09 2.13
CA THR A 149 14.11 16.70 1.84
C THR A 149 15.04 17.90 1.78
N ASP A 150 16.31 17.65 2.06
CA ASP A 150 17.41 18.61 1.89
C ASP A 150 18.08 18.54 0.51
N GLN A 151 17.81 17.46 -0.27
CA GLN A 151 18.39 17.20 -1.59
C GLN A 151 17.35 16.58 -2.52
N LEU A 152 17.49 16.78 -3.85
CA LEU A 152 16.66 16.10 -4.84
C LEU A 152 16.73 14.57 -4.64
N THR A 153 15.57 13.96 -4.51
CA THR A 153 15.42 12.51 -4.34
C THR A 153 14.09 12.03 -4.94
N VAL A 154 13.75 10.77 -4.70
CA VAL A 154 12.45 10.20 -5.08
C VAL A 154 11.61 9.91 -3.85
N ILE A 155 10.29 9.95 -4.01
CA ILE A 155 9.31 9.65 -2.98
C ILE A 155 8.09 8.97 -3.57
N ASN A 156 7.63 7.93 -2.92
CA ASN A 156 6.33 7.33 -3.13
C ASN A 156 5.94 6.61 -1.84
N MET A 157 4.87 7.05 -1.20
CA MET A 157 4.40 6.46 0.06
C MET A 157 3.03 5.84 -0.14
N THR A 158 2.81 4.70 0.50
CA THR A 158 1.51 4.02 0.53
C THR A 158 1.35 3.22 1.82
N ASN A 159 0.13 2.75 2.10
CA ASN A 159 -0.13 1.74 3.12
C ASN A 159 -0.40 0.39 2.44
N HIS A 160 0.29 -0.66 2.90
CA HIS A 160 0.21 -2.00 2.33
C HIS A 160 -0.65 -2.94 3.19
N SER A 161 -1.88 -2.52 3.52
CA SER A 161 -2.83 -3.39 4.22
C SER A 161 -3.35 -4.51 3.33
N TYR A 162 -3.43 -5.70 3.89
CA TYR A 162 -3.94 -6.91 3.25
C TYR A 162 -5.36 -7.15 3.76
N PHE A 163 -6.34 -6.72 3.00
CA PHE A 163 -7.75 -6.77 3.38
C PHE A 163 -8.39 -8.12 3.09
N ASN A 164 -9.17 -8.62 4.04
CA ASN A 164 -10.15 -9.67 3.84
C ASN A 164 -11.40 -9.34 4.67
N LEU A 165 -12.46 -8.94 3.99
CA LEU A 165 -13.69 -8.46 4.64
C LEU A 165 -14.67 -9.61 4.99
N ASN A 166 -14.29 -10.87 4.79
CA ASN A 166 -15.17 -12.03 5.05
C ASN A 166 -15.29 -12.40 6.55
N GLY A 167 -14.48 -11.77 7.43
CA GLY A 167 -14.44 -12.10 8.85
C GLY A 167 -13.58 -13.33 9.17
N ASP A 168 -13.18 -14.10 8.18
CA ASP A 168 -12.19 -15.17 8.25
C ASP A 168 -10.99 -14.79 7.38
N LEU A 169 -9.88 -14.41 8.01
CA LEU A 169 -8.67 -13.93 7.34
C LEU A 169 -7.95 -15.01 6.54
N SER A 170 -8.37 -16.28 6.63
CA SER A 170 -7.86 -17.40 5.83
C SER A 170 -8.74 -17.73 4.62
N SER A 171 -9.92 -17.15 4.54
CA SER A 171 -10.84 -17.42 3.44
C SER A 171 -10.36 -16.82 2.11
N SER A 172 -10.78 -17.41 0.97
CA SER A 172 -10.55 -16.82 -0.35
C SER A 172 -11.24 -15.46 -0.47
N ILE A 173 -10.57 -14.55 -1.21
CA ILE A 173 -11.12 -13.22 -1.53
C ILE A 173 -11.98 -13.21 -2.80
N ASP A 174 -12.19 -14.33 -3.44
CA ASP A 174 -12.81 -14.44 -4.77
C ASP A 174 -14.24 -13.89 -4.80
N ASN A 175 -14.95 -13.96 -3.67
CA ASN A 175 -16.33 -13.47 -3.54
C ASN A 175 -16.44 -11.98 -3.27
N HIS A 176 -15.34 -11.28 -2.94
CA HIS A 176 -15.38 -9.85 -2.71
C HIS A 176 -15.77 -9.11 -3.98
N LEU A 177 -16.70 -8.16 -3.84
CA LEU A 177 -17.07 -7.26 -4.93
C LEU A 177 -16.12 -6.07 -4.92
N LEU A 178 -15.46 -5.82 -6.05
CA LEU A 178 -14.55 -4.70 -6.23
C LEU A 178 -15.02 -3.78 -7.35
N GLN A 179 -14.98 -2.48 -7.09
CA GLN A 179 -15.13 -1.42 -8.09
C GLN A 179 -13.93 -0.49 -8.01
N ILE A 180 -13.41 -0.04 -9.17
CA ILE A 180 -12.29 0.92 -9.27
C ILE A 180 -12.65 1.99 -10.30
N ASP A 181 -12.53 3.28 -9.92
CA ASP A 181 -12.75 4.41 -10.84
C ASP A 181 -11.51 4.67 -11.71
N ALA A 182 -11.29 3.79 -12.69
CA ALA A 182 -10.18 3.88 -13.63
C ALA A 182 -10.58 3.41 -15.03
N GLU A 183 -10.14 4.15 -16.06
CA GLU A 183 -10.33 3.78 -17.47
C GLU A 183 -9.13 2.99 -18.03
N CYS A 184 -7.99 3.06 -17.37
CA CYS A 184 -6.74 2.44 -17.80
C CYS A 184 -5.98 1.83 -16.63
N TYR A 185 -5.08 0.91 -16.97
CA TYR A 185 -4.06 0.37 -16.09
C TYR A 185 -2.67 0.45 -16.76
N THR A 186 -1.60 0.35 -16.00
CA THR A 186 -0.24 0.26 -16.54
C THR A 186 0.14 -1.21 -16.72
N PRO A 187 0.31 -1.70 -17.97
CA PRO A 187 0.76 -3.06 -18.22
C PRO A 187 2.22 -3.24 -17.80
N VAL A 188 2.59 -4.45 -17.46
CA VAL A 188 3.91 -4.79 -16.91
C VAL A 188 4.62 -5.85 -17.76
N ASN A 189 5.96 -5.90 -17.66
CA ASN A 189 6.79 -6.98 -18.19
C ASN A 189 6.90 -8.14 -17.17
N ASP A 190 7.63 -9.19 -17.53
CA ASP A 190 7.82 -10.40 -16.71
C ASP A 190 8.49 -10.15 -15.34
N ASN A 191 9.07 -8.98 -15.13
CA ASN A 191 9.61 -8.54 -13.84
C ASN A 191 8.66 -7.57 -13.10
N LEU A 192 7.41 -7.48 -13.52
CA LEU A 192 6.37 -6.59 -12.97
C LEU A 192 6.76 -5.10 -13.01
N ILE A 193 7.57 -4.70 -14.01
CA ILE A 193 7.91 -3.30 -14.28
C ILE A 193 6.96 -2.76 -15.36
N PRO A 194 6.37 -1.57 -15.18
CA PRO A 194 5.52 -0.95 -16.18
C PRO A 194 6.23 -0.80 -17.53
N LEU A 195 5.49 -1.03 -18.62
CA LEU A 195 6.01 -0.90 -20.00
C LEU A 195 6.09 0.56 -20.45
N GLY A 196 5.54 1.52 -19.69
CA GLY A 196 5.53 2.93 -20.02
C GLY A 196 4.30 3.37 -20.82
N ASP A 197 3.41 2.45 -21.19
CA ASP A 197 2.11 2.73 -21.81
C ASP A 197 0.96 2.57 -20.79
N ARG A 198 -0.23 3.01 -21.19
CA ARG A 198 -1.48 2.78 -20.47
C ARG A 198 -2.40 1.99 -21.38
N ARG A 199 -3.05 0.98 -20.82
CA ARG A 199 -4.03 0.17 -21.57
C ARG A 199 -5.42 0.37 -21.01
N PRO A 200 -6.44 0.47 -21.88
CA PRO A 200 -7.81 0.56 -21.43
C PRO A 200 -8.21 -0.72 -20.68
N VAL A 201 -9.02 -0.56 -19.64
CA VAL A 201 -9.58 -1.69 -18.90
C VAL A 201 -10.71 -2.38 -19.66
N ASP A 202 -11.34 -1.66 -20.60
CA ASP A 202 -12.50 -2.13 -21.37
C ASP A 202 -12.25 -3.50 -22.01
N ARG A 203 -13.21 -4.43 -21.85
CA ARG A 203 -13.17 -5.80 -22.38
C ARG A 203 -11.93 -6.60 -21.94
N SER A 204 -11.41 -6.31 -20.76
CA SER A 204 -10.29 -7.03 -20.16
C SER A 204 -10.65 -7.54 -18.76
N PRO A 205 -9.86 -8.46 -18.19
CA PRO A 205 -10.03 -8.87 -16.78
C PRO A 205 -9.93 -7.69 -15.80
N PHE A 206 -9.26 -6.61 -16.20
CA PHE A 206 -9.02 -5.41 -15.39
C PHE A 206 -10.22 -4.46 -15.33
N ASP A 207 -11.33 -4.74 -15.99
CA ASP A 207 -12.51 -3.87 -15.99
C ASP A 207 -13.30 -4.01 -14.69
N PHE A 208 -12.98 -3.15 -13.71
CA PHE A 208 -13.69 -2.98 -12.45
C PHE A 208 -14.47 -1.66 -12.38
N ARG A 209 -14.79 -1.03 -13.53
CA ARG A 209 -15.60 0.19 -13.56
C ARG A 209 -17.03 -0.04 -13.01
N GLN A 210 -17.49 -1.26 -13.10
CA GLN A 210 -18.70 -1.75 -12.42
C GLN A 210 -18.28 -2.82 -11.41
N ALA A 211 -18.90 -2.82 -10.24
CA ALA A 211 -18.60 -3.80 -9.20
C ALA A 211 -18.79 -5.23 -9.72
N LYS A 212 -17.75 -6.05 -9.57
CA LYS A 212 -17.79 -7.49 -9.90
C LYS A 212 -16.97 -8.29 -8.89
N PRO A 213 -17.23 -9.61 -8.77
CA PRO A 213 -16.41 -10.49 -7.95
C PRO A 213 -14.94 -10.48 -8.41
N VAL A 214 -14.00 -10.36 -7.46
CA VAL A 214 -12.57 -10.38 -7.77
C VAL A 214 -12.17 -11.71 -8.43
N GLY A 215 -12.75 -12.81 -7.97
CA GLY A 215 -12.51 -14.14 -8.52
C GLY A 215 -13.04 -14.36 -9.93
N GLN A 216 -13.92 -13.48 -10.45
CA GLN A 216 -14.58 -13.70 -11.75
C GLN A 216 -13.58 -13.93 -12.89
N ASP A 217 -12.53 -13.13 -12.95
CA ASP A 217 -11.54 -13.14 -14.04
C ASP A 217 -10.11 -13.43 -13.55
N ILE A 218 -9.92 -13.77 -12.26
CA ILE A 218 -8.60 -13.92 -11.64
C ILE A 218 -7.76 -15.04 -12.28
N GLU A 219 -8.42 -16.08 -12.82
CA GLU A 219 -7.80 -17.20 -13.54
C GLU A 219 -7.78 -16.98 -15.07
N SER A 220 -8.01 -15.76 -15.53
CA SER A 220 -7.99 -15.44 -16.95
C SER A 220 -6.63 -15.74 -17.57
N LYS A 221 -6.65 -16.27 -18.81
CA LYS A 221 -5.44 -16.47 -19.61
C LYS A 221 -4.94 -15.20 -20.31
N HIS A 222 -5.45 -14.05 -19.93
CA HIS A 222 -4.93 -12.78 -20.42
C HIS A 222 -3.44 -12.65 -20.07
N PRO A 223 -2.54 -12.22 -21.02
CA PRO A 223 -1.10 -12.22 -20.76
C PRO A 223 -0.69 -11.50 -19.49
N GLN A 224 -1.32 -10.38 -19.14
CA GLN A 224 -1.00 -9.63 -17.93
C GLN A 224 -1.42 -10.37 -16.64
N MET A 225 -2.53 -11.13 -16.68
CA MET A 225 -2.95 -11.96 -15.54
C MET A 225 -1.98 -13.11 -15.31
N LEU A 226 -1.43 -13.69 -16.38
CA LEU A 226 -0.40 -14.73 -16.29
C LEU A 226 0.91 -14.18 -15.71
N ILE A 227 1.32 -12.98 -16.12
CA ILE A 227 2.52 -12.29 -15.59
C ILE A 227 2.35 -11.95 -14.11
N GLY A 228 1.21 -11.41 -13.70
CA GLY A 228 0.91 -11.05 -12.30
C GLY A 228 0.54 -12.23 -11.40
N HIS A 229 0.37 -13.43 -11.96
CA HIS A 229 -0.20 -14.58 -11.26
C HIS A 229 -1.60 -14.31 -10.66
N GLY A 230 -2.32 -13.36 -11.23
CA GLY A 230 -3.55 -12.75 -10.77
C GLY A 230 -3.46 -11.23 -10.97
N TYR A 231 -4.10 -10.45 -10.10
CA TYR A 231 -3.94 -9.01 -10.14
C TYR A 231 -2.69 -8.59 -9.35
N ASP A 232 -1.77 -7.87 -10.01
CA ASP A 232 -0.64 -7.14 -9.42
C ASP A 232 -0.30 -5.96 -10.34
N HIS A 233 -1.27 -5.02 -10.47
CA HIS A 233 -1.22 -3.97 -11.47
C HIS A 233 -1.67 -2.63 -10.91
N ASN A 234 -1.04 -1.57 -11.38
CA ASN A 234 -1.42 -0.21 -11.07
C ASN A 234 -2.55 0.27 -12.00
N TYR A 235 -3.63 0.77 -11.43
CA TYR A 235 -4.72 1.45 -12.11
C TYR A 235 -4.44 2.95 -12.17
N VAL A 236 -4.73 3.56 -13.31
CA VAL A 236 -4.68 5.01 -13.53
C VAL A 236 -6.01 5.58 -13.08
N LEU A 237 -6.04 6.19 -11.91
CA LEU A 237 -7.27 6.74 -11.33
C LEU A 237 -7.77 7.92 -12.17
N ARG A 238 -9.08 7.97 -12.41
CA ARG A 238 -9.68 8.97 -13.30
C ARG A 238 -9.75 10.36 -12.66
N GLN A 239 -10.14 10.42 -11.40
CA GLN A 239 -10.29 11.65 -10.63
C GLN A 239 -9.90 11.41 -9.17
N PRO A 240 -8.61 11.31 -8.87
CA PRO A 240 -8.17 11.09 -7.50
C PRO A 240 -8.45 12.33 -6.65
N THR A 241 -9.48 12.25 -5.83
CA THR A 241 -9.90 13.30 -4.88
C THR A 241 -10.37 12.67 -3.57
N LEU A 242 -10.42 13.49 -2.52
CA LEU A 242 -10.92 13.02 -1.22
C LEU A 242 -12.45 13.09 -1.09
N ASP A 243 -13.15 13.60 -2.11
CA ASP A 243 -14.61 13.75 -2.13
C ASP A 243 -15.30 12.61 -2.92
N HIS A 244 -14.53 11.80 -3.64
CA HIS A 244 -15.02 10.70 -4.47
C HIS A 244 -14.23 9.43 -4.20
N ALA A 245 -14.94 8.32 -3.97
CA ALA A 245 -14.29 7.03 -3.75
C ALA A 245 -13.58 6.55 -5.03
N SER A 246 -12.27 6.36 -4.95
CA SER A 246 -11.43 5.81 -6.02
C SER A 246 -11.61 4.30 -6.18
N ALA A 247 -11.94 3.61 -5.10
CA ALA A 247 -12.30 2.18 -5.12
C ALA A 247 -13.30 1.84 -4.02
N ILE A 248 -14.10 0.79 -4.26
CA ILE A 248 -15.03 0.22 -3.28
C ILE A 248 -14.82 -1.29 -3.25
N LEU A 249 -14.55 -1.83 -2.07
CA LEU A 249 -14.44 -3.25 -1.81
C LEU A 249 -15.51 -3.67 -0.81
N SER A 250 -16.24 -4.75 -1.07
CA SER A 250 -17.23 -5.24 -0.12
C SER A 250 -17.28 -6.77 -0.08
N SER A 251 -17.68 -7.31 1.08
CA SER A 251 -17.94 -8.74 1.24
C SER A 251 -19.44 -9.00 1.30
N PRO A 252 -20.00 -9.84 0.42
CA PRO A 252 -21.39 -10.25 0.49
C PRO A 252 -21.69 -11.19 1.68
N LEU A 253 -20.64 -11.72 2.34
CA LEU A 253 -20.81 -12.62 3.49
C LEU A 253 -21.05 -11.86 4.80
N THR A 254 -20.36 -10.76 4.99
CA THR A 254 -20.42 -9.97 6.25
C THR A 254 -21.21 -8.69 6.11
N GLY A 255 -21.39 -8.20 4.87
CA GLY A 255 -21.93 -6.87 4.59
C GLY A 255 -20.91 -5.75 4.77
N ILE A 256 -19.70 -6.05 5.27
CA ILE A 256 -18.65 -5.04 5.45
C ILE A 256 -18.23 -4.46 4.10
N SER A 257 -18.15 -3.14 4.05
CA SER A 257 -17.68 -2.37 2.90
C SER A 257 -16.53 -1.45 3.28
N LEU A 258 -15.59 -1.29 2.36
CA LEU A 258 -14.47 -0.35 2.42
C LEU A 258 -14.53 0.54 1.19
N GLU A 259 -14.65 1.85 1.40
CA GLU A 259 -14.49 2.88 0.39
C GLU A 259 -13.10 3.50 0.54
N LEU A 260 -12.34 3.53 -0.55
CA LEU A 260 -11.00 4.14 -0.58
C LEU A 260 -11.08 5.49 -1.30
N PHE A 261 -10.62 6.54 -0.61
CA PHE A 261 -10.45 7.88 -1.17
C PHE A 261 -8.97 8.24 -1.15
N THR A 262 -8.48 8.90 -2.19
CA THR A 262 -7.08 9.33 -2.26
C THR A 262 -6.88 10.48 -3.23
N ASP A 263 -5.82 11.27 -3.01
CA ASP A 263 -5.28 12.25 -3.95
C ASP A 263 -4.11 11.70 -4.79
N ALA A 264 -3.71 10.44 -4.55
CA ALA A 264 -2.67 9.77 -5.32
C ALA A 264 -3.17 9.41 -6.74
N PRO A 265 -2.32 9.52 -7.79
CA PRO A 265 -2.74 9.31 -9.17
C PRO A 265 -3.01 7.85 -9.54
N GLY A 266 -2.51 6.91 -8.76
CA GLY A 266 -2.59 5.47 -9.03
C GLY A 266 -3.09 4.67 -7.86
N LEU A 267 -3.59 3.48 -8.17
CA LEU A 267 -4.00 2.46 -7.21
C LEU A 267 -3.45 1.10 -7.65
N GLN A 268 -2.51 0.55 -6.90
CA GLN A 268 -2.08 -0.82 -7.08
C GLN A 268 -3.12 -1.77 -6.50
N LEU A 269 -3.61 -2.68 -7.33
CA LEU A 269 -4.40 -3.83 -6.92
C LEU A 269 -3.51 -5.07 -6.88
N TYR A 270 -3.36 -5.65 -5.69
CA TYR A 270 -2.66 -6.91 -5.50
C TYR A 270 -3.55 -7.90 -4.75
N THR A 271 -3.64 -9.13 -5.24
CA THR A 271 -4.59 -10.14 -4.73
C THR A 271 -3.92 -11.27 -3.92
N GLY A 272 -2.83 -10.96 -3.22
CA GLY A 272 -2.15 -11.94 -2.36
C GLY A 272 -1.59 -13.15 -3.13
N ASN A 273 -1.19 -12.95 -4.39
CA ASN A 273 -0.76 -14.01 -5.31
C ASN A 273 0.48 -14.77 -4.84
N PHE A 274 1.29 -14.16 -3.96
CA PHE A 274 2.52 -14.72 -3.41
C PHE A 274 2.39 -15.09 -1.92
N LEU A 275 1.19 -15.01 -1.34
CA LEU A 275 0.93 -15.59 -0.02
C LEU A 275 1.00 -17.12 -0.15
N ASP A 276 1.78 -17.75 0.71
CA ASP A 276 1.99 -19.21 0.70
C ASP A 276 2.06 -19.75 2.13
N GLY A 277 0.90 -19.79 2.77
CA GLY A 277 0.79 -20.43 4.08
C GLY A 277 1.45 -19.67 5.23
N VAL A 278 1.48 -18.32 5.17
CA VAL A 278 2.03 -17.49 6.24
C VAL A 278 1.23 -17.68 7.52
N GLN A 279 1.91 -18.05 8.62
CA GLN A 279 1.29 -18.14 9.94
C GLN A 279 1.06 -16.75 10.49
N GLY A 280 -0.20 -16.35 10.59
CA GLY A 280 -0.62 -15.03 11.03
C GLY A 280 -1.26 -15.00 12.40
N LYS A 281 -2.17 -14.04 12.60
CA LYS A 281 -2.88 -13.81 13.86
C LYS A 281 -3.60 -15.05 14.37
N GLY A 282 -3.50 -15.30 15.70
CA GLY A 282 -4.14 -16.43 16.32
C GLY A 282 -3.70 -17.79 15.79
N GLY A 283 -2.54 -17.88 15.11
CA GLY A 283 -2.05 -19.08 14.46
C GLY A 283 -2.80 -19.46 13.18
N VAL A 284 -3.61 -18.55 12.63
CA VAL A 284 -4.31 -18.76 11.35
C VAL A 284 -3.31 -18.70 10.20
N CYS A 285 -3.39 -19.70 9.32
CA CYS A 285 -2.56 -19.76 8.12
C CYS A 285 -3.22 -18.94 7.00
N TYR A 286 -2.47 -18.00 6.40
CA TYR A 286 -2.93 -17.18 5.27
C TYR A 286 -2.55 -17.86 3.95
N PRO A 287 -3.50 -18.48 3.25
CA PRO A 287 -3.23 -19.15 1.99
C PRO A 287 -3.11 -18.17 0.82
N HIS A 288 -2.70 -18.68 -0.31
CA HIS A 288 -2.73 -18.02 -1.59
C HIS A 288 -4.10 -17.35 -1.83
N ARG A 289 -4.10 -16.08 -2.24
CA ARG A 289 -5.32 -15.29 -2.52
C ARG A 289 -6.31 -15.19 -1.35
N SER A 290 -5.78 -15.01 -0.16
CA SER A 290 -6.60 -14.75 1.03
C SER A 290 -6.67 -13.28 1.41
N ALA A 291 -6.09 -12.38 0.61
CA ALA A 291 -6.16 -10.94 0.86
C ALA A 291 -6.11 -10.10 -0.42
N ILE A 292 -6.61 -8.88 -0.32
CA ILE A 292 -6.56 -7.83 -1.35
C ILE A 292 -5.81 -6.64 -0.78
N CYS A 293 -4.79 -6.14 -1.51
CA CYS A 293 -4.15 -4.87 -1.22
C CYS A 293 -4.64 -3.81 -2.20
N LEU A 294 -4.97 -2.65 -1.66
CA LEU A 294 -5.38 -1.45 -2.40
C LEU A 294 -4.43 -0.33 -2.00
N GLU A 295 -3.37 -0.15 -2.79
CA GLU A 295 -2.26 0.72 -2.46
C GLU A 295 -2.33 2.00 -3.29
N ALA A 296 -2.86 3.08 -2.69
CA ALA A 296 -2.87 4.40 -3.32
C ALA A 296 -1.45 4.97 -3.35
N GLN A 297 -0.93 5.32 -4.54
CA GLN A 297 0.48 5.63 -4.73
C GLN A 297 0.76 6.41 -6.02
N GLN A 298 2.01 6.88 -6.17
CA GLN A 298 2.55 7.21 -7.49
C GLN A 298 2.64 5.92 -8.32
N TYR A 299 2.65 6.03 -9.66
CA TYR A 299 2.80 4.82 -10.48
C TYR A 299 4.15 4.15 -10.20
N PRO A 300 4.21 2.81 -10.25
CA PRO A 300 5.48 2.10 -10.14
C PRO A 300 6.48 2.61 -11.17
N ASP A 301 7.76 2.70 -10.78
CA ASP A 301 8.87 3.13 -11.64
C ASP A 301 8.73 4.54 -12.24
N SER A 302 7.92 5.43 -11.63
CA SER A 302 7.64 6.79 -12.15
C SER A 302 8.90 7.60 -12.48
N PRO A 303 9.98 7.59 -11.67
CA PRO A 303 11.17 8.37 -11.98
C PRO A 303 11.86 7.97 -13.30
N ASN A 304 11.62 6.74 -13.77
CA ASN A 304 12.18 6.22 -15.02
C ASN A 304 11.23 6.38 -16.23
N HIS A 305 10.03 6.92 -16.01
CA HIS A 305 9.02 7.16 -17.04
C HIS A 305 8.65 8.66 -17.12
N ARG A 306 7.98 9.04 -18.21
CA ARG A 306 7.53 10.42 -18.45
C ARG A 306 6.02 10.53 -18.25
N TRP A 307 5.55 10.26 -17.05
CA TRP A 307 4.15 10.45 -16.69
C TRP A 307 3.96 11.80 -15.99
N PRO A 308 3.27 12.76 -16.61
CA PRO A 308 3.17 14.12 -16.07
C PRO A 308 2.43 14.17 -14.72
N GLU A 309 1.49 13.27 -14.51
CA GLU A 309 0.69 13.19 -13.27
C GLU A 309 1.35 12.37 -12.16
N SER A 310 2.44 11.66 -12.46
CA SER A 310 3.14 10.80 -11.50
C SER A 310 4.65 10.84 -11.76
N THR A 311 5.33 11.79 -11.15
CA THR A 311 6.78 11.98 -11.35
C THR A 311 7.62 11.22 -10.34
N GLY A 312 7.12 11.08 -9.11
CA GLY A 312 7.81 10.40 -8.02
C GLY A 312 9.05 11.12 -7.48
N TYR A 313 9.25 12.40 -7.81
CA TYR A 313 10.36 13.21 -7.29
C TYR A 313 9.98 14.00 -6.03
N LEU A 314 10.96 14.18 -5.15
CA LEU A 314 10.90 15.07 -4.00
C LEU A 314 12.03 16.10 -4.11
N VAL A 315 11.66 17.38 -4.13
CA VAL A 315 12.57 18.51 -4.37
C VAL A 315 12.67 19.37 -3.10
N PRO A 316 13.87 19.83 -2.70
CA PRO A 316 14.00 20.77 -1.59
C PRO A 316 13.08 21.97 -1.69
N GLY A 317 12.39 22.31 -0.59
CA GLY A 317 11.44 23.42 -0.54
C GLY A 317 10.05 23.13 -1.13
N HIS A 318 9.83 21.91 -1.67
CA HIS A 318 8.54 21.46 -2.16
C HIS A 318 8.13 20.19 -1.39
N PRO A 319 7.42 20.33 -0.25
CA PRO A 319 7.04 19.17 0.56
C PRO A 319 6.10 18.22 -0.19
N TYR A 320 6.31 16.94 0.03
CA TYR A 320 5.38 15.89 -0.39
C TYR A 320 4.22 15.82 0.59
N HIS A 321 3.03 15.72 0.04
CA HIS A 321 1.83 15.39 0.78
C HIS A 321 0.96 14.45 -0.06
N SER A 322 0.44 13.41 0.58
CA SER A 322 -0.59 12.54 0.00
C SER A 322 -1.51 12.04 1.10
N THR A 323 -2.74 11.75 0.75
CA THR A 323 -3.76 11.27 1.67
C THR A 323 -4.42 10.01 1.13
N THR A 324 -4.59 9.02 2.01
CA THR A 324 -5.46 7.86 1.79
C THR A 324 -6.48 7.78 2.91
N ILE A 325 -7.76 7.53 2.57
CA ILE A 325 -8.81 7.29 3.55
C ILE A 325 -9.42 5.92 3.28
N PHE A 326 -9.44 5.08 4.30
CA PHE A 326 -10.20 3.83 4.35
C PHE A 326 -11.47 4.08 5.16
N LYS A 327 -12.60 4.26 4.48
CA LYS A 327 -13.90 4.43 5.13
C LYS A 327 -14.60 3.08 5.18
N LEU A 328 -14.85 2.61 6.40
CA LEU A 328 -15.39 1.29 6.69
C LEU A 328 -16.82 1.39 7.23
N SER A 329 -17.68 0.51 6.75
CA SER A 329 -19.08 0.40 7.17
C SER A 329 -19.54 -1.06 7.20
N LEU A 330 -20.62 -1.31 8.00
CA LEU A 330 -21.40 -2.56 8.03
C LEU A 330 -22.67 -2.39 7.22
#